data_155e4b7fd9ac636db3bad0e23b7f655d
#
_entry.id   155e4b7fd9ac636db3bad0e23b7f655d
#
_cell.length_a   1.000
_cell.length_b   1.000
_cell.length_c   1.000
_cell.angle_alpha   90.00
_cell.angle_beta   90.00
_cell.angle_gamma   90.00
#
_symmetry.space_group_name_H-M   'P 1'
#
loop_
_entity.id
_entity.type
_entity.pdbx_description
1 polymer ?
#
loop_
_entity_poly.entity_id
_entity_poly.type
_entity_poly.pdbx_seq_one_letter_code
_entity_poly.pdbx_strand_id
1 'polypeptide(L)'
;MESLFDTIAGLPVHPLVVHFAVVLLPLATAGVIASALFPKIRTRYLGLSVLGVFLGTGAAFVAKQSGEALAARVGLPVRHADLGTYLLITSGVFLLISAFWYWHGRTKKSYSNPLGLLASAIGIAVIGLSIITGHTGAQAVWLGKLQSKNSTSTGSAGGTITFTEVATHNSPSDCWSAIDGKVYNLTTWINKHPGGAAVIKALCGKDGSAGFSGQHQGQRRPAEELARFYVGDLKSN
;
A
#
# COMPACT_ATOMS: atom_id res chain seq x y z
N MET A 1 -8.88 -3.26 24.26
CA MET A 1 -8.44 -4.62 23.91
C MET A 1 -7.60 -4.51 22.63
N GLU A 2 -6.29 -4.82 22.72
CA GLU A 2 -5.48 -4.94 21.50
C GLU A 2 -6.06 -6.07 20.69
N SER A 3 -6.34 -5.82 19.40
CA SER A 3 -6.84 -6.87 18.53
C SER A 3 -5.71 -7.87 18.27
N LEU A 4 -6.04 -9.14 18.09
CA LEU A 4 -5.10 -10.22 17.76
C LEU A 4 -4.26 -9.90 16.50
N PHE A 5 -4.69 -8.92 15.70
CA PHE A 5 -4.05 -8.48 14.46
C PHE A 5 -3.17 -7.24 14.66
N ASP A 6 -3.04 -6.70 15.86
CA ASP A 6 -2.33 -5.43 16.09
C ASP A 6 -0.84 -5.68 16.36
N THR A 7 -0.51 -6.35 17.48
CA THR A 7 0.87 -6.63 17.87
C THR A 7 1.06 -8.05 18.37
N ILE A 8 2.21 -8.64 18.08
CA ILE A 8 2.72 -9.88 18.69
C ILE A 8 4.08 -9.58 19.28
N ALA A 9 4.26 -9.84 20.58
CA ALA A 9 5.51 -9.59 21.31
C ALA A 9 6.03 -8.14 21.13
N GLY A 10 5.11 -7.15 21.08
CA GLY A 10 5.46 -5.74 20.92
C GLY A 10 5.77 -5.31 19.48
N LEU A 11 5.72 -6.23 18.51
CA LEU A 11 5.95 -5.93 17.09
C LEU A 11 4.62 -5.92 16.31
N PRO A 12 4.43 -4.98 15.36
CA PRO A 12 3.26 -4.99 14.49
C PRO A 12 3.16 -6.30 13.70
N VAL A 13 1.97 -6.91 13.67
CA VAL A 13 1.72 -8.19 12.96
C VAL A 13 1.88 -8.02 11.46
N HIS A 14 1.44 -6.89 10.90
CA HIS A 14 1.43 -6.64 9.47
C HIS A 14 2.78 -6.86 8.78
N PRO A 15 3.90 -6.24 9.19
CA PRO A 15 5.20 -6.47 8.57
C PRO A 15 5.67 -7.93 8.63
N LEU A 16 5.37 -8.64 9.73
CA LEU A 16 5.77 -10.03 9.90
C LEU A 16 5.06 -10.94 8.89
N VAL A 17 3.75 -10.78 8.76
CA VAL A 17 2.92 -11.65 7.89
C VAL A 17 3.07 -11.31 6.42
N VAL A 18 3.28 -10.02 6.08
CA VAL A 18 3.51 -9.59 4.69
C VAL A 18 4.73 -10.29 4.08
N HIS A 19 5.83 -10.43 4.80
CA HIS A 19 7.02 -11.12 4.28
C HIS A 19 6.73 -12.57 3.92
N PHE A 20 5.93 -13.25 4.74
CA PHE A 20 5.51 -14.62 4.46
C PHE A 20 4.60 -14.69 3.21
N ALA A 21 3.60 -13.81 3.11
CA ALA A 21 2.68 -13.76 1.99
C ALA A 21 3.40 -13.45 0.65
N VAL A 22 4.30 -12.46 0.64
CA VAL A 22 5.01 -11.98 -0.57
C VAL A 22 5.98 -13.04 -1.12
N VAL A 23 6.49 -13.94 -0.30
CA VAL A 23 7.37 -15.02 -0.75
C VAL A 23 6.59 -16.27 -1.10
N LEU A 24 5.72 -16.73 -0.19
CA LEU A 24 5.06 -18.01 -0.33
C LEU A 24 4.02 -18.01 -1.45
N LEU A 25 3.21 -16.97 -1.56
CA LEU A 25 2.13 -16.92 -2.56
C LEU A 25 2.67 -16.93 -3.99
N PRO A 26 3.62 -16.09 -4.41
CA PRO A 26 4.21 -16.17 -5.76
C PRO A 26 4.93 -17.48 -6.04
N LEU A 27 5.68 -18.01 -5.07
CA LEU A 27 6.40 -19.27 -5.23
C LEU A 27 5.45 -20.45 -5.44
N ALA A 28 4.42 -20.55 -4.61
CA ALA A 28 3.39 -21.59 -4.75
C ALA A 28 2.60 -21.45 -6.05
N THR A 29 2.29 -20.20 -6.45
CA THR A 29 1.62 -19.90 -7.73
C THR A 29 2.48 -20.34 -8.91
N ALA A 30 3.79 -20.06 -8.90
CA ALA A 30 4.71 -20.54 -9.92
C ALA A 30 4.74 -22.08 -9.97
N GLY A 31 4.64 -22.76 -8.82
CA GLY A 31 4.53 -24.22 -8.73
C GLY A 31 3.24 -24.76 -9.39
N VAL A 32 2.11 -24.09 -9.25
CA VAL A 32 0.85 -24.43 -9.95
C VAL A 32 1.01 -24.25 -11.46
N ILE A 33 1.57 -23.11 -11.90
CA ILE A 33 1.84 -22.83 -13.32
C ILE A 33 2.78 -23.88 -13.91
N ALA A 34 3.88 -24.18 -13.24
CA ALA A 34 4.81 -25.25 -13.67
C ALA A 34 4.11 -26.61 -13.76
N SER A 35 3.20 -26.91 -12.84
CA SER A 35 2.37 -28.12 -12.88
C SER A 35 1.42 -28.15 -14.07
N ALA A 36 0.93 -27.01 -14.55
CA ALA A 36 0.10 -26.95 -15.76
C ALA A 36 0.93 -27.26 -17.02
N LEU A 37 2.16 -26.75 -17.06
CA LEU A 37 3.04 -26.88 -18.24
C LEU A 37 3.76 -28.24 -18.29
N PHE A 38 4.13 -28.81 -17.14
CA PHE A 38 4.97 -30.00 -17.06
C PHE A 38 4.25 -31.15 -16.31
N PRO A 39 3.78 -32.20 -17.04
CA PRO A 39 3.08 -33.35 -16.42
C PRO A 39 3.88 -34.05 -15.31
N LYS A 40 5.21 -34.13 -15.43
CA LYS A 40 6.08 -34.73 -14.41
C LYS A 40 6.09 -33.93 -13.10
N ILE A 41 6.04 -32.61 -13.16
CA ILE A 41 5.94 -31.73 -12.00
C ILE A 41 4.55 -31.84 -11.38
N ARG A 42 3.50 -31.87 -12.21
CA ARG A 42 2.09 -31.96 -11.80
C ARG A 42 1.84 -33.12 -10.86
N THR A 43 2.24 -34.33 -11.23
CA THR A 43 1.97 -35.54 -10.45
C THR A 43 2.61 -35.53 -9.07
N ARG A 44 3.74 -34.82 -8.94
CA ARG A 44 4.52 -34.80 -7.70
C ARG A 44 4.27 -33.58 -6.82
N TYR A 45 4.12 -32.40 -7.42
CA TYR A 45 4.19 -31.13 -6.70
C TYR A 45 2.91 -30.29 -6.71
N LEU A 46 1.90 -30.61 -7.56
CA LEU A 46 0.68 -29.81 -7.63
C LEU A 46 -0.02 -29.72 -6.26
N GLY A 47 -0.12 -30.81 -5.51
CA GLY A 47 -0.75 -30.81 -4.18
C GLY A 47 0.01 -29.90 -3.19
N LEU A 48 1.34 -29.95 -3.21
CA LEU A 48 2.19 -29.08 -2.38
C LEU A 48 2.02 -27.62 -2.79
N SER A 49 1.97 -27.35 -4.09
CA SER A 49 1.74 -25.99 -4.61
C SER A 49 0.38 -25.44 -4.20
N VAL A 50 -0.68 -26.24 -4.27
CA VAL A 50 -2.04 -25.85 -3.83
C VAL A 50 -2.07 -25.57 -2.32
N LEU A 51 -1.38 -26.40 -1.51
CA LEU A 51 -1.24 -26.15 -0.08
C LEU A 51 -0.49 -24.82 0.16
N GLY A 52 0.58 -24.57 -0.59
CA GLY A 52 1.31 -23.30 -0.51
C GLY A 52 0.45 -22.09 -0.89
N VAL A 53 -0.39 -22.20 -1.92
CA VAL A 53 -1.37 -21.15 -2.29
C VAL A 53 -2.38 -20.94 -1.17
N PHE A 54 -2.88 -22.00 -0.53
CA PHE A 54 -3.80 -21.91 0.61
C PHE A 54 -3.17 -21.13 1.77
N LEU A 55 -1.96 -21.51 2.17
CA LEU A 55 -1.23 -20.82 3.25
C LEU A 55 -0.88 -19.37 2.89
N GLY A 56 -0.47 -19.13 1.64
CA GLY A 56 -0.15 -17.79 1.15
C GLY A 56 -1.38 -16.87 1.08
N THR A 57 -2.54 -17.40 0.66
CA THR A 57 -3.81 -16.66 0.67
C THR A 57 -4.28 -16.38 2.09
N GLY A 58 -4.14 -17.34 3.02
CA GLY A 58 -4.39 -17.13 4.43
C GLY A 58 -3.49 -16.05 5.03
N ALA A 59 -2.21 -16.04 4.69
CA ALA A 59 -1.28 -14.99 5.10
C ALA A 59 -1.66 -13.62 4.51
N ALA A 60 -2.12 -13.55 3.24
CA ALA A 60 -2.62 -12.31 2.64
C ALA A 60 -3.88 -11.79 3.36
N PHE A 61 -4.77 -12.68 3.81
CA PHE A 61 -5.93 -12.30 4.62
C PHE A 61 -5.50 -11.70 5.96
N VAL A 62 -4.60 -12.36 6.69
CA VAL A 62 -4.07 -11.82 7.97
C VAL A 62 -3.32 -10.52 7.74
N ALA A 63 -2.55 -10.40 6.65
CA ALA A 63 -1.86 -9.17 6.29
C ALA A 63 -2.85 -8.01 6.06
N LYS A 64 -3.99 -8.26 5.40
CA LYS A 64 -5.03 -7.25 5.21
C LYS A 64 -5.61 -6.78 6.54
N GLN A 65 -6.02 -7.70 7.41
CA GLN A 65 -6.61 -7.36 8.72
C GLN A 65 -5.62 -6.60 9.62
N SER A 66 -4.38 -7.07 9.66
CA SER A 66 -3.31 -6.43 10.43
C SER A 66 -2.88 -5.08 9.84
N GLY A 67 -2.98 -4.91 8.51
CA GLY A 67 -2.75 -3.65 7.83
C GLY A 67 -3.80 -2.58 8.19
N GLU A 68 -5.06 -2.96 8.32
CA GLU A 68 -6.13 -2.08 8.78
C GLU A 68 -5.92 -1.64 10.23
N ALA A 69 -5.49 -2.55 11.11
CA ALA A 69 -5.15 -2.23 12.50
C ALA A 69 -3.94 -1.27 12.58
N LEU A 70 -2.89 -1.52 11.80
CA LEU A 70 -1.72 -0.64 11.71
C LEU A 70 -2.06 0.73 11.13
N ALA A 71 -2.96 0.79 10.16
CA ALA A 71 -3.39 2.04 9.52
C ALA A 71 -4.00 3.05 10.49
N ALA A 72 -4.64 2.58 11.56
CA ALA A 72 -5.16 3.45 12.61
C ALA A 72 -4.07 4.24 13.35
N ARG A 73 -2.82 3.75 13.33
CA ARG A 73 -1.65 4.35 14.01
C ARG A 73 -0.79 5.20 13.09
N VAL A 74 -0.60 4.76 11.84
CA VAL A 74 0.39 5.38 10.92
C VAL A 74 -0.23 5.96 9.65
N GLY A 75 -1.55 5.92 9.50
CA GLY A 75 -2.25 6.27 8.28
C GLY A 75 -2.30 5.12 7.26
N LEU A 76 -3.27 5.17 6.36
CA LEU A 76 -3.49 4.13 5.36
C LEU A 76 -2.99 4.59 3.98
N PRO A 77 -1.97 3.93 3.39
CA PRO A 77 -1.65 4.12 1.97
C PRO A 77 -2.77 3.51 1.11
N VAL A 78 -3.75 4.31 0.70
CA VAL A 78 -4.99 3.84 0.02
C VAL A 78 -4.68 2.92 -1.15
N ARG A 79 -3.75 3.31 -2.04
CA ARG A 79 -3.38 2.49 -3.19
C ARG A 79 -2.84 1.12 -2.81
N HIS A 80 -2.03 1.04 -1.74
CA HIS A 80 -1.51 -0.23 -1.23
C HIS A 80 -2.63 -1.10 -0.66
N ALA A 81 -3.56 -0.52 0.08
CA ALA A 81 -4.70 -1.22 0.65
C ALA A 81 -5.67 -1.77 -0.41
N ASP A 82 -5.95 -0.98 -1.45
CA ASP A 82 -6.78 -1.41 -2.58
C ASP A 82 -6.13 -2.59 -3.32
N LEU A 83 -4.83 -2.49 -3.63
CA LEU A 83 -4.08 -3.56 -4.28
C LEU A 83 -4.01 -4.83 -3.41
N GLY A 84 -3.87 -4.69 -2.09
CA GLY A 84 -3.93 -5.80 -1.14
C GLY A 84 -5.29 -6.50 -1.16
N THR A 85 -6.38 -5.74 -1.31
CA THR A 85 -7.73 -6.29 -1.44
C THR A 85 -7.91 -7.04 -2.76
N TYR A 86 -7.45 -6.48 -3.88
CA TYR A 86 -7.48 -7.18 -5.17
C TYR A 86 -6.62 -8.44 -5.16
N LEU A 87 -5.43 -8.40 -4.56
CA LEU A 87 -4.58 -9.58 -4.40
C LEU A 87 -5.28 -10.67 -3.61
N LEU A 88 -5.93 -10.34 -2.49
CA LEU A 88 -6.66 -11.30 -1.67
C LEU A 88 -7.80 -11.97 -2.44
N ILE A 89 -8.63 -11.18 -3.14
CA ILE A 89 -9.75 -11.71 -3.92
C ILE A 89 -9.23 -12.61 -5.06
N THR A 90 -8.22 -12.14 -5.82
CA THR A 90 -7.67 -12.88 -6.96
C THR A 90 -6.98 -14.16 -6.51
N SER A 91 -6.24 -14.15 -5.38
CA SER A 91 -5.61 -15.34 -4.81
C SER A 91 -6.64 -16.33 -4.27
N GLY A 92 -7.76 -15.87 -3.72
CA GLY A 92 -8.89 -16.71 -3.32
C GLY A 92 -9.53 -17.45 -4.50
N VAL A 93 -9.82 -16.73 -5.59
CA VAL A 93 -10.33 -17.33 -6.83
C VAL A 93 -9.31 -18.34 -7.41
N PHE A 94 -8.03 -17.96 -7.43
CA PHE A 94 -6.93 -18.83 -7.88
C PHE A 94 -6.84 -20.10 -7.04
N LEU A 95 -6.96 -19.99 -5.72
CA LEU A 95 -6.97 -21.13 -4.80
C LEU A 95 -8.11 -22.10 -5.12
N LEU A 96 -9.32 -21.59 -5.29
CA LEU A 96 -10.50 -22.42 -5.59
C LEU A 96 -10.33 -23.20 -6.91
N ILE A 97 -9.88 -22.52 -7.96
CA ILE A 97 -9.66 -23.15 -9.28
C ILE A 97 -8.53 -24.18 -9.21
N SER A 98 -7.43 -23.87 -8.55
CA SER A 98 -6.27 -24.77 -8.41
C SER A 98 -6.60 -25.98 -7.55
N ALA A 99 -7.33 -25.79 -6.46
CA ALA A 99 -7.79 -26.87 -5.60
C ALA A 99 -8.80 -27.77 -6.33
N PHE A 100 -9.74 -27.20 -7.08
CA PHE A 100 -10.69 -27.94 -7.90
C PHE A 100 -9.96 -28.75 -8.99
N TRP A 101 -8.99 -28.14 -9.69
CA TRP A 101 -8.16 -28.82 -10.69
C TRP A 101 -7.39 -29.99 -10.09
N TYR A 102 -6.77 -29.79 -8.93
CA TYR A 102 -6.07 -30.85 -8.20
C TYR A 102 -7.02 -31.99 -7.79
N TRP A 103 -8.16 -31.68 -7.16
CA TRP A 103 -9.15 -32.66 -6.71
C TRP A 103 -9.73 -33.45 -7.88
N HIS A 104 -10.16 -32.77 -8.94
CA HIS A 104 -10.71 -33.40 -10.15
C HIS A 104 -9.69 -34.33 -10.81
N GLY A 105 -8.44 -33.90 -10.95
CA GLY A 105 -7.37 -34.70 -11.52
C GLY A 105 -7.07 -35.95 -10.72
N ARG A 106 -7.13 -35.87 -9.40
CA ARG A 106 -6.93 -37.01 -8.47
C ARG A 106 -8.08 -38.01 -8.56
N THR A 107 -9.32 -37.54 -8.58
CA THR A 107 -10.51 -38.39 -8.59
C THR A 107 -10.74 -39.05 -9.94
N LYS A 108 -10.57 -38.34 -11.03
CA LYS A 108 -10.75 -38.84 -12.40
C LYS A 108 -9.50 -39.51 -12.99
N LYS A 109 -8.36 -39.47 -12.26
CA LYS A 109 -7.04 -39.92 -12.73
C LYS A 109 -6.64 -39.28 -14.06
N SER A 110 -7.18 -38.10 -14.35
CA SER A 110 -6.95 -37.33 -15.57
C SER A 110 -7.05 -35.85 -15.28
N TYR A 111 -6.04 -35.09 -15.64
CA TYR A 111 -6.01 -33.64 -15.44
C TYR A 111 -6.47 -32.90 -16.68
N SER A 112 -7.48 -32.05 -16.51
CA SER A 112 -8.00 -31.21 -17.57
C SER A 112 -6.98 -30.11 -17.93
N ASN A 113 -6.53 -30.04 -19.19
CA ASN A 113 -5.65 -29.00 -19.68
C ASN A 113 -6.29 -27.59 -19.66
N PRO A 114 -7.58 -27.40 -20.01
CA PRO A 114 -8.22 -26.08 -19.92
C PRO A 114 -8.22 -25.51 -18.49
N LEU A 115 -8.45 -26.35 -17.47
CA LEU A 115 -8.38 -25.89 -16.08
C LEU A 115 -6.96 -25.48 -15.67
N GLY A 116 -5.95 -26.22 -16.12
CA GLY A 116 -4.55 -25.86 -15.88
C GLY A 116 -4.17 -24.54 -16.53
N LEU A 117 -4.63 -24.30 -17.77
CA LEU A 117 -4.40 -23.04 -18.49
C LEU A 117 -5.14 -21.88 -17.81
N LEU A 118 -6.38 -22.07 -17.39
CA LEU A 118 -7.14 -21.07 -16.65
C LEU A 118 -6.43 -20.71 -15.33
N ALA A 119 -6.01 -21.72 -14.56
CA ALA A 119 -5.25 -21.52 -13.34
C ALA A 119 -3.94 -20.75 -13.64
N SER A 120 -3.23 -21.06 -14.72
CA SER A 120 -2.00 -20.36 -15.10
C SER A 120 -2.25 -18.88 -15.42
N ALA A 121 -3.31 -18.57 -16.17
CA ALA A 121 -3.68 -17.19 -16.50
C ALA A 121 -3.97 -16.36 -15.25
N ILE A 122 -4.77 -16.89 -14.32
CA ILE A 122 -5.07 -16.21 -13.05
C ILE A 122 -3.81 -16.15 -12.17
N GLY A 123 -2.99 -17.20 -12.16
CA GLY A 123 -1.73 -17.23 -11.43
C GLY A 123 -0.75 -16.13 -11.86
N ILE A 124 -0.67 -15.83 -13.15
CA ILE A 124 0.13 -14.69 -13.65
C ILE A 124 -0.38 -13.37 -13.06
N ALA A 125 -1.71 -13.19 -13.00
CA ALA A 125 -2.30 -12.00 -12.37
C ALA A 125 -1.99 -11.93 -10.87
N VAL A 126 -2.02 -13.05 -10.14
CA VAL A 126 -1.63 -13.12 -8.72
C VAL A 126 -0.19 -12.71 -8.52
N ILE A 127 0.76 -13.21 -9.34
CA ILE A 127 2.17 -12.82 -9.26
C ILE A 127 2.33 -11.32 -9.53
N GLY A 128 1.71 -10.80 -10.59
CA GLY A 128 1.77 -9.38 -10.93
C GLY A 128 1.23 -8.49 -9.80
N LEU A 129 0.07 -8.84 -9.25
CA LEU A 129 -0.51 -8.12 -8.10
C LEU A 129 0.39 -8.20 -6.87
N SER A 130 1.01 -9.34 -6.58
CA SER A 130 1.95 -9.50 -5.45
C SER A 130 3.13 -8.55 -5.59
N ILE A 131 3.73 -8.44 -6.79
CA ILE A 131 4.87 -7.55 -7.06
C ILE A 131 4.45 -6.07 -6.87
N ILE A 132 3.33 -5.67 -7.47
CA ILE A 132 2.86 -4.28 -7.41
C ILE A 132 2.47 -3.90 -5.98
N THR A 133 1.78 -4.80 -5.25
CA THR A 133 1.41 -4.57 -3.84
C THR A 133 2.65 -4.46 -2.96
N GLY A 134 3.64 -5.34 -3.14
CA GLY A 134 4.91 -5.27 -2.42
C GLY A 134 5.66 -3.96 -2.70
N HIS A 135 5.73 -3.55 -3.97
CA HIS A 135 6.36 -2.29 -4.37
C HIS A 135 5.70 -1.06 -3.73
N THR A 136 4.36 -0.97 -3.76
CA THR A 136 3.64 0.15 -3.16
C THR A 136 3.77 0.18 -1.64
N GLY A 137 3.85 -0.98 -0.98
CA GLY A 137 4.14 -1.09 0.46
C GLY A 137 5.55 -0.59 0.79
N ALA A 138 6.55 -0.99 0.00
CA ALA A 138 7.92 -0.50 0.15
C ALA A 138 7.99 1.03 -0.06
N GLN A 139 7.31 1.57 -1.08
CA GLN A 139 7.24 3.01 -1.30
C GLN A 139 6.65 3.76 -0.11
N ALA A 140 5.57 3.25 0.50
CA ALA A 140 4.94 3.87 1.65
C ALA A 140 5.88 4.00 2.86
N VAL A 141 6.84 3.08 3.03
CA VAL A 141 7.81 3.09 4.13
C VAL A 141 9.06 3.91 3.80
N TRP A 142 9.56 3.82 2.57
CA TRP A 142 10.90 4.29 2.23
C TRP A 142 10.94 5.66 1.56
N LEU A 143 9.90 6.08 0.79
CA LEU A 143 9.95 7.35 0.08
C LEU A 143 10.13 8.54 1.03
N GLY A 144 9.41 8.58 2.15
CA GLY A 144 9.59 9.63 3.14
C GLY A 144 10.99 9.64 3.78
N LYS A 145 11.54 8.45 4.06
CA LYS A 145 12.88 8.32 4.67
C LYS A 145 14.02 8.64 3.72
N LEU A 146 13.86 8.34 2.43
CA LEU A 146 14.87 8.61 1.41
C LEU A 146 14.87 10.10 1.01
N GLN A 147 13.70 10.72 0.95
CA GLN A 147 13.58 12.16 0.72
C GLN A 147 14.21 12.95 1.86
N SER A 148 14.02 12.55 3.10
CA SER A 148 14.69 13.15 4.27
C SER A 148 16.23 13.05 4.21
N LYS A 149 16.81 12.01 3.62
CA LYS A 149 18.27 11.87 3.44
C LYS A 149 18.83 12.67 2.27
N ASN A 150 18.08 12.84 1.18
CA ASN A 150 18.54 13.61 0.02
C ASN A 150 18.40 15.13 0.20
N SER A 151 17.63 15.57 1.19
CA SER A 151 17.51 16.99 1.54
C SER A 151 18.74 17.55 2.31
N THR A 152 19.75 16.72 2.57
CA THR A 152 20.99 17.15 3.26
C THR A 152 21.96 17.92 2.34
N SER A 153 21.62 18.16 1.07
CA SER A 153 22.51 18.88 0.15
C SER A 153 21.95 20.14 -0.51
N THR A 154 20.73 20.60 -0.19
CA THR A 154 20.30 21.99 -0.49
C THR A 154 19.08 22.34 0.33
N GLY A 155 19.25 23.03 1.48
CA GLY A 155 18.19 23.71 2.22
C GLY A 155 17.39 22.82 3.17
N SER A 156 17.80 22.81 4.41
CA SER A 156 17.04 22.62 5.67
C SER A 156 15.64 21.94 5.55
N ALA A 157 15.60 20.62 5.50
CA ALA A 157 14.36 19.86 5.75
C ALA A 157 14.55 19.07 7.04
N GLY A 158 13.91 19.53 8.12
CA GLY A 158 13.94 18.92 9.45
C GLY A 158 14.20 19.93 10.57
N GLY A 159 14.29 21.23 10.27
CA GLY A 159 14.23 22.31 11.24
C GLY A 159 12.77 22.65 11.55
N THR A 160 12.47 22.99 12.79
CA THR A 160 11.22 23.65 13.15
C THR A 160 11.12 24.97 12.39
N ILE A 161 10.17 25.08 11.46
CA ILE A 161 9.91 26.26 10.63
C ILE A 161 9.08 27.24 11.45
N THR A 162 9.49 28.48 11.51
CA THR A 162 8.72 29.51 12.20
C THR A 162 7.54 29.98 11.36
N PHE A 163 6.47 30.42 11.99
CA PHE A 163 5.34 31.00 11.26
C PHE A 163 5.75 32.27 10.49
N THR A 164 6.73 33.01 10.98
CA THR A 164 7.32 34.17 10.27
C THR A 164 7.94 33.74 8.94
N GLU A 165 8.60 32.59 8.91
CA GLU A 165 9.17 32.02 7.67
C GLU A 165 8.06 31.60 6.72
N VAL A 166 7.00 30.90 7.19
CA VAL A 166 5.82 30.55 6.37
C VAL A 166 5.23 31.80 5.73
N ALA A 167 5.11 32.91 6.48
CA ALA A 167 4.53 34.17 6.00
C ALA A 167 5.34 34.83 4.87
N THR A 168 6.62 34.50 4.68
CA THR A 168 7.41 34.99 3.54
C THR A 168 7.05 34.29 2.24
N HIS A 169 6.53 33.05 2.28
CA HIS A 169 6.14 32.24 1.14
C HIS A 169 4.66 32.47 0.78
N ASN A 170 4.29 33.71 0.45
CA ASN A 170 2.90 34.15 0.31
C ASN A 170 2.45 34.46 -1.12
N SER A 171 3.21 34.03 -2.12
CA SER A 171 2.91 34.26 -3.54
C SER A 171 2.48 32.98 -4.27
N PRO A 172 1.76 33.07 -5.40
CA PRO A 172 1.40 31.89 -6.18
C PRO A 172 2.60 31.10 -6.74
N SER A 173 3.75 31.75 -6.91
CA SER A 173 5.00 31.12 -7.38
C SER A 173 5.80 30.50 -6.23
N ASP A 174 5.46 30.84 -4.98
CA ASP A 174 6.11 30.35 -3.77
C ASP A 174 5.10 30.40 -2.61
N CYS A 175 4.32 29.31 -2.48
CA CYS A 175 3.14 29.24 -1.64
C CYS A 175 3.29 28.15 -0.57
N TRP A 176 3.57 28.58 0.66
CA TRP A 176 3.56 27.70 1.82
C TRP A 176 2.35 27.99 2.72
N SER A 177 1.89 26.98 3.42
CA SER A 177 0.83 27.12 4.42
C SER A 177 1.12 26.23 5.63
N ALA A 178 0.84 26.73 6.82
CA ALA A 178 0.82 25.92 8.03
C ALA A 178 -0.55 25.27 8.17
N ILE A 179 -0.60 23.95 8.40
CA ILE A 179 -1.84 23.19 8.62
C ILE A 179 -1.58 22.18 9.73
N ASP A 180 -2.34 22.26 10.83
CA ASP A 180 -2.27 21.37 11.98
C ASP A 180 -0.83 21.17 12.53
N GLY A 181 -0.11 22.28 12.70
CA GLY A 181 1.23 22.29 13.26
C GLY A 181 2.33 21.81 12.31
N LYS A 182 2.02 21.65 11.03
CA LYS A 182 2.96 21.25 9.96
C LYS A 182 2.95 22.26 8.83
N VAL A 183 4.08 22.37 8.12
CA VAL A 183 4.24 23.31 7.01
C VAL A 183 4.25 22.53 5.69
N TYR A 184 3.52 23.05 4.70
CA TYR A 184 3.35 22.44 3.39
C TYR A 184 3.64 23.43 2.27
N ASN A 185 4.44 23.01 1.26
CA ASN A 185 4.66 23.77 0.03
C ASN A 185 3.60 23.43 -1.00
N LEU A 186 2.61 24.31 -1.13
CA LEU A 186 1.44 24.11 -2.00
C LEU A 186 1.61 24.73 -3.40
N THR A 187 2.79 25.27 -3.74
CA THR A 187 3.03 25.97 -5.01
C THR A 187 2.59 25.15 -6.23
N THR A 188 2.98 23.89 -6.30
CA THR A 188 2.64 23.02 -7.45
C THR A 188 1.19 22.48 -7.40
N TRP A 189 0.53 22.63 -6.25
CA TRP A 189 -0.84 22.17 -6.03
C TRP A 189 -1.89 23.21 -6.43
N ILE A 190 -1.53 24.49 -6.49
CA ILE A 190 -2.46 25.59 -6.77
C ILE A 190 -3.37 25.29 -7.98
N ASN A 191 -2.77 24.91 -9.10
CA ASN A 191 -3.53 24.69 -10.36
C ASN A 191 -4.09 23.25 -10.48
N LYS A 192 -3.80 22.37 -9.54
CA LYS A 192 -4.24 20.97 -9.53
C LYS A 192 -5.34 20.69 -8.52
N HIS A 193 -5.62 21.64 -7.62
CA HIS A 193 -6.62 21.46 -6.58
C HIS A 193 -8.02 21.37 -7.16
N PRO A 194 -8.82 20.31 -6.87
CA PRO A 194 -10.16 20.13 -7.41
C PRO A 194 -11.13 21.26 -7.04
N GLY A 195 -10.96 21.90 -5.88
CA GLY A 195 -11.73 23.06 -5.43
C GLY A 195 -11.33 24.38 -6.09
N GLY A 196 -10.40 24.35 -7.06
CA GLY A 196 -9.93 25.52 -7.81
C GLY A 196 -8.71 26.21 -7.18
N ALA A 197 -7.97 26.95 -8.03
CA ALA A 197 -6.72 27.59 -7.65
C ALA A 197 -6.88 28.68 -6.59
N ALA A 198 -8.02 29.36 -6.57
CA ALA A 198 -8.30 30.49 -5.66
C ALA A 198 -8.24 30.04 -4.18
N VAL A 199 -8.75 28.85 -3.89
CA VAL A 199 -8.78 28.29 -2.52
C VAL A 199 -7.36 28.11 -1.98
N ILE A 200 -6.45 27.54 -2.77
CA ILE A 200 -5.05 27.34 -2.35
C ILE A 200 -4.29 28.67 -2.28
N LYS A 201 -4.49 29.57 -3.25
CA LYS A 201 -3.86 30.91 -3.22
C LYS A 201 -4.20 31.70 -1.96
N ALA A 202 -5.42 31.53 -1.43
CA ALA A 202 -5.85 32.20 -0.20
C ALA A 202 -5.10 31.71 1.06
N LEU A 203 -4.45 30.53 1.01
CA LEU A 203 -3.71 29.91 2.10
C LEU A 203 -2.21 30.27 2.09
N CYS A 204 -1.70 30.84 0.97
CA CYS A 204 -0.25 31.14 0.88
C CYS A 204 0.20 32.11 1.98
N GLY A 205 1.24 31.73 2.71
CA GLY A 205 1.79 32.50 3.82
C GLY A 205 0.96 32.49 5.10
N LYS A 206 -0.07 31.66 5.21
CA LYS A 206 -1.05 31.69 6.32
C LYS A 206 -1.22 30.33 7.01
N ASP A 207 -1.90 30.36 8.14
CA ASP A 207 -2.44 29.17 8.80
C ASP A 207 -3.73 28.75 8.06
N GLY A 208 -3.66 27.59 7.41
CA GLY A 208 -4.76 26.98 6.66
C GLY A 208 -5.51 25.91 7.43
N SER A 209 -5.21 25.65 8.72
CA SER A 209 -5.80 24.57 9.52
C SER A 209 -7.32 24.61 9.54
N ALA A 210 -7.91 25.77 9.84
CA ALA A 210 -9.36 25.92 9.88
C ALA A 210 -10.03 25.70 8.52
N GLY A 211 -9.40 26.19 7.43
CA GLY A 211 -9.89 25.99 6.07
C GLY A 211 -9.83 24.54 5.64
N PHE A 212 -8.72 23.87 5.91
CA PHE A 212 -8.53 22.46 5.59
C PHE A 212 -9.49 21.57 6.38
N SER A 213 -9.58 21.74 7.70
CA SER A 213 -10.48 20.99 8.56
C SER A 213 -11.94 21.22 8.20
N GLY A 214 -12.34 22.46 7.93
CA GLY A 214 -13.73 22.80 7.58
C GLY A 214 -14.21 22.13 6.29
N GLN A 215 -13.32 21.90 5.32
CA GLN A 215 -13.67 21.27 4.02
C GLN A 215 -13.38 19.78 3.97
N HIS A 216 -12.40 19.28 4.74
CA HIS A 216 -11.83 17.95 4.55
C HIS A 216 -11.78 17.10 5.82
N GLN A 217 -12.39 17.55 6.92
CA GLN A 217 -12.39 16.83 8.19
C GLN A 217 -12.89 15.38 8.02
N GLY A 218 -12.09 14.41 8.45
CA GLY A 218 -12.41 12.99 8.34
C GLY A 218 -12.23 12.38 6.94
N GLN A 219 -11.84 13.16 5.93
CA GLN A 219 -11.59 12.66 4.58
C GLN A 219 -10.12 12.25 4.41
N ARG A 220 -9.89 11.00 4.06
CA ARG A 220 -8.53 10.45 3.91
C ARG A 220 -7.78 11.01 2.70
N ARG A 221 -8.44 11.09 1.53
CA ARG A 221 -7.79 11.52 0.28
C ARG A 221 -7.15 12.90 0.36
N PRO A 222 -7.83 13.94 0.87
CA PRO A 222 -7.22 15.25 1.06
C PRO A 222 -6.02 15.23 2.01
N ALA A 223 -6.07 14.47 3.10
CA ALA A 223 -4.96 14.36 4.04
C ALA A 223 -3.73 13.67 3.44
N GLU A 224 -3.94 12.61 2.65
CA GLU A 224 -2.87 11.90 1.95
C GLU A 224 -2.25 12.74 0.83
N GLU A 225 -3.06 13.50 0.12
CA GLU A 225 -2.56 14.43 -0.90
C GLU A 225 -1.77 15.56 -0.27
N LEU A 226 -2.26 16.14 0.83
CA LEU A 226 -1.56 17.18 1.58
C LEU A 226 -0.18 16.69 2.08
N ALA A 227 -0.09 15.46 2.57
CA ALA A 227 1.16 14.89 3.07
C ALA A 227 2.31 14.86 2.05
N ARG A 228 2.00 14.88 0.75
CA ARG A 228 3.00 14.93 -0.33
C ARG A 228 3.73 16.28 -0.44
N PHE A 229 3.16 17.30 0.15
CA PHE A 229 3.67 18.68 0.10
C PHE A 229 4.36 19.09 1.40
N TYR A 230 4.53 18.16 2.35
CA TYR A 230 5.14 18.41 3.65
C TYR A 230 6.59 18.90 3.54
N VAL A 231 6.92 19.98 4.26
CA VAL A 231 8.23 20.61 4.30
C VAL A 231 8.89 20.45 5.68
N GLY A 232 8.13 20.57 6.75
CA GLY A 232 8.65 20.47 8.11
C GLY A 232 7.59 20.74 9.17
N ASP A 233 7.96 20.63 10.45
CA ASP A 233 7.05 20.94 11.56
C ASP A 233 7.09 22.43 11.89
N LEU A 234 5.91 22.99 12.19
CA LEU A 234 5.81 24.37 12.64
C LEU A 234 6.37 24.49 14.07
N LYS A 235 7.27 25.43 14.31
CA LYS A 235 7.76 25.72 15.66
C LYS A 235 6.60 26.23 16.51
N SER A 236 6.28 25.52 17.57
CA SER A 236 5.38 26.02 18.61
C SER A 236 6.03 27.20 19.32
N ASN A 237 5.33 28.33 19.38
CA ASN A 237 5.75 29.48 20.21
C ASN A 237 5.75 29.13 21.68
#